data_bfc0102060a2e3b59379a47b99442687
#
_entry.id   bfc0102060a2e3b59379a47b99442687
#
_cell.length_a   1.000
_cell.length_b   1.000
_cell.length_c   1.000
_cell.angle_alpha   90.00
_cell.angle_beta   90.00
_cell.angle_gamma   90.00
#
_symmetry.space_group_name_H-M   'P 1'
#
loop_
_entity.id
_entity.type
_entity.pdbx_description
1 polymer ?
#
loop_
_entity_poly.entity_id
_entity_poly.type
_entity_poly.pdbx_seq_one_letter_code
_entity_poly.pdbx_strand_id
1 'polypeptide(L)'
;DKLDELVKARFVEMFGDPVLNPMDWPTYHLADMADIVSGITKGRKTKEQNLIEVPYMAVSNVKDGHIDWTTIKTILATQSEIDQYRLLPDDVLMTEGGDPDKLGRGAIIQKPLENCIHQNHIFRVRLNENVILPVYFAEFLQHQKAKQYFLRCAKQTTGIASINMTQLKELPTLVPPRALQKDFTNTVERINKSKLTIQQSLDKLEVLKKALMQQYFG
;
A
#
# COMPACT_ATOMS: atom_id res chain seq x y z
N ASP A 1 -6.28 7.17 -13.86
CA ASP A 1 -7.56 7.83 -13.56
C ASP A 1 -7.29 9.31 -13.22
N LYS A 2 -8.15 10.23 -13.73
CA LYS A 2 -8.00 11.69 -13.49
C LYS A 2 -8.00 12.06 -12.02
N LEU A 3 -8.70 11.32 -11.17
CA LEU A 3 -8.72 11.57 -9.73
C LEU A 3 -7.41 11.14 -9.05
N ASP A 4 -6.74 10.11 -9.55
CA ASP A 4 -5.42 9.71 -9.06
C ASP A 4 -4.35 10.74 -9.48
N GLU A 5 -4.46 11.29 -10.69
CA GLU A 5 -3.61 12.41 -11.14
C GLU A 5 -3.81 13.66 -10.28
N LEU A 6 -5.05 13.93 -9.85
CA LEU A 6 -5.37 15.05 -8.96
C LEU A 6 -4.69 14.87 -7.59
N VAL A 7 -4.68 13.65 -7.02
CA VAL A 7 -3.99 13.35 -5.76
C VAL A 7 -2.48 13.62 -5.90
N LYS A 8 -1.85 13.13 -6.97
CA LYS A 8 -0.43 13.37 -7.26
C LYS A 8 -0.11 14.85 -7.44
N ALA A 9 -0.93 15.57 -8.20
CA ALA A 9 -0.76 17.00 -8.40
C ALA A 9 -0.89 17.78 -7.07
N ARG A 10 -1.86 17.42 -6.23
CA ARG A 10 -2.04 18.02 -4.93
C ARG A 10 -0.89 17.74 -3.98
N PHE A 11 -0.32 16.54 -4.03
CA PHE A 11 0.88 16.21 -3.27
C PHE A 11 2.04 17.15 -3.64
N VAL A 12 2.32 17.29 -4.93
CA VAL A 12 3.42 18.17 -5.40
C VAL A 12 3.15 19.64 -5.10
N GLU A 13 1.90 20.11 -5.20
CA GLU A 13 1.51 21.47 -4.83
C GLU A 13 1.77 21.76 -3.34
N MET A 14 1.45 20.81 -2.45
CA MET A 14 1.56 21.00 -1.00
C MET A 14 2.98 20.78 -0.46
N PHE A 15 3.72 19.82 -1.03
CA PHE A 15 4.99 19.36 -0.48
C PHE A 15 6.20 19.62 -1.39
N GLY A 16 5.97 20.09 -2.60
CA GLY A 16 7.01 20.21 -3.63
C GLY A 16 7.36 18.87 -4.27
N ASP A 17 8.26 18.90 -5.26
CA ASP A 17 8.83 17.69 -5.85
C ASP A 17 9.70 16.96 -4.80
N PRO A 18 9.40 15.71 -4.42
CA PRO A 18 10.18 15.00 -3.42
C PRO A 18 11.66 14.78 -3.79
N VAL A 19 12.00 14.72 -5.08
CA VAL A 19 13.38 14.56 -5.54
C VAL A 19 14.19 15.82 -5.23
N LEU A 20 13.63 16.97 -5.55
CA LEU A 20 14.26 18.28 -5.39
C LEU A 20 14.18 18.81 -3.96
N ASN A 21 13.13 18.41 -3.22
CA ASN A 21 12.82 18.90 -1.87
C ASN A 21 12.88 20.43 -1.74
N PRO A 22 12.16 21.20 -2.56
CA PRO A 22 12.29 22.65 -2.60
C PRO A 22 11.85 23.35 -1.31
N MET A 23 11.14 22.65 -0.45
CA MET A 23 10.66 23.14 0.86
C MET A 23 11.62 22.79 2.00
N ASP A 24 12.75 22.11 1.69
CA ASP A 24 13.77 21.69 2.64
C ASP A 24 13.21 20.86 3.82
N TRP A 25 12.24 19.96 3.53
CA TRP A 25 11.67 19.09 4.54
C TRP A 25 12.75 18.16 5.14
N PRO A 26 12.71 17.95 6.46
CA PRO A 26 13.64 17.02 7.10
C PRO A 26 13.48 15.61 6.52
N THR A 27 14.61 14.92 6.40
CA THR A 27 14.68 13.54 5.88
C THR A 27 15.14 12.61 6.98
N TYR A 28 14.38 11.53 7.19
CA TYR A 28 14.68 10.47 8.16
C TYR A 28 14.69 9.12 7.47
N HIS A 29 15.31 8.12 8.07
CA HIS A 29 15.15 6.74 7.63
C HIS A 29 13.77 6.21 8.02
N LEU A 30 13.18 5.37 7.17
CA LEU A 30 11.86 4.80 7.46
C LEU A 30 11.84 4.04 8.79
N ALA A 31 12.93 3.39 9.16
CA ALA A 31 13.08 2.68 10.42
C ALA A 31 12.90 3.57 11.67
N ASP A 32 13.16 4.88 11.55
CA ASP A 32 13.04 5.80 12.68
C ASP A 32 11.57 6.10 13.05
N MET A 33 10.65 5.77 12.13
CA MET A 33 9.24 6.14 12.26
C MET A 33 8.25 5.02 11.90
N ALA A 34 8.72 3.78 11.75
CA ALA A 34 7.86 2.66 11.39
C ALA A 34 8.31 1.33 12.02
N ASP A 35 7.32 0.51 12.41
CA ASP A 35 7.51 -0.91 12.63
C ASP A 35 7.36 -1.65 11.29
N ILE A 36 8.43 -2.36 10.88
CA ILE A 36 8.49 -3.01 9.58
C ILE A 36 8.71 -4.51 9.78
N VAL A 37 7.78 -5.31 9.28
CA VAL A 37 7.77 -6.76 9.43
C VAL A 37 7.58 -7.43 8.09
N SER A 38 8.38 -8.46 7.80
CA SER A 38 8.16 -9.42 6.73
C SER A 38 7.21 -10.50 7.22
N GLY A 39 6.30 -10.96 6.37
CA GLY A 39 5.25 -11.89 6.77
C GLY A 39 5.68 -13.35 6.84
N ILE A 40 4.71 -14.24 6.78
CA ILE A 40 4.87 -15.67 7.00
C ILE A 40 5.23 -16.43 5.71
N THR A 41 6.13 -17.42 5.81
CA THR A 41 6.49 -18.29 4.69
C THR A 41 5.46 -19.39 4.50
N LYS A 42 4.88 -19.48 3.29
CA LYS A 42 3.97 -20.56 2.93
C LYS A 42 4.71 -21.90 2.92
N GLY A 43 4.06 -22.93 3.49
CA GLY A 43 4.62 -24.30 3.50
C GLY A 43 5.72 -24.50 4.56
N ARG A 44 5.91 -23.55 5.51
CA ARG A 44 6.80 -23.74 6.64
C ARG A 44 6.35 -24.95 7.48
N LYS A 45 7.30 -25.63 8.09
CA LYS A 45 7.01 -26.69 9.06
C LYS A 45 6.71 -26.06 10.42
N THR A 46 5.60 -26.45 11.03
CA THR A 46 5.28 -26.13 12.42
C THR A 46 5.05 -27.41 13.19
N LYS A 47 5.43 -27.42 14.47
CA LYS A 47 5.16 -28.54 15.41
C LYS A 47 3.88 -28.30 16.22
N GLU A 48 3.29 -27.13 16.10
CA GLU A 48 2.07 -26.77 16.84
C GLU A 48 0.84 -27.46 16.23
N GLN A 49 -0.03 -27.95 17.11
CA GLN A 49 -1.24 -28.70 16.71
C GLN A 49 -2.48 -27.81 16.58
N ASN A 50 -2.51 -26.68 17.29
CA ASN A 50 -3.65 -25.77 17.29
C ASN A 50 -3.45 -24.67 16.23
N LEU A 51 -3.70 -25.01 14.98
CA LEU A 51 -3.63 -24.08 13.87
C LEU A 51 -5.01 -23.50 13.55
N ILE A 52 -5.04 -22.22 13.26
CA ILE A 52 -6.23 -21.44 12.90
C ILE A 52 -6.12 -21.11 11.42
N GLU A 53 -7.17 -21.36 10.66
CA GLU A 53 -7.24 -20.94 9.27
C GLU A 53 -7.59 -19.45 9.19
N VAL A 54 -6.73 -18.67 8.54
CA VAL A 54 -6.88 -17.20 8.43
C VAL A 54 -6.66 -16.72 7.00
N PRO A 55 -7.26 -15.57 6.63
CA PRO A 55 -6.98 -14.92 5.34
C PRO A 55 -5.49 -14.59 5.19
N TYR A 56 -4.98 -14.74 3.96
CA TYR A 56 -3.56 -14.64 3.64
C TYR A 56 -3.33 -13.76 2.42
N MET A 57 -2.78 -12.57 2.66
CA MET A 57 -2.42 -11.61 1.63
C MET A 57 -1.18 -12.07 0.88
N ALA A 58 -1.32 -12.34 -0.41
CA ALA A 58 -0.22 -12.71 -1.30
C ALA A 58 0.32 -11.49 -2.06
N VAL A 59 1.54 -11.59 -2.60
CA VAL A 59 2.16 -10.52 -3.43
C VAL A 59 1.24 -10.08 -4.57
N SER A 60 0.50 -11.01 -5.17
CA SER A 60 -0.44 -10.71 -6.26
C SER A 60 -1.59 -9.77 -5.86
N ASN A 61 -1.91 -9.68 -4.57
CA ASN A 61 -2.96 -8.81 -4.05
C ASN A 61 -2.49 -7.35 -3.87
N VAL A 62 -1.18 -7.12 -3.68
CA VAL A 62 -0.62 -5.77 -3.52
C VAL A 62 -0.33 -5.18 -4.89
N LYS A 63 -1.12 -4.19 -5.28
CA LYS A 63 -0.98 -3.46 -6.54
C LYS A 63 -0.34 -2.09 -6.28
N ASP A 64 -0.09 -1.33 -7.33
CA ASP A 64 0.38 0.05 -7.22
C ASP A 64 -0.78 0.94 -6.73
N GLY A 65 -0.68 1.41 -5.49
CA GLY A 65 -1.66 2.28 -4.85
C GLY A 65 -2.97 1.63 -4.38
N HIS A 66 -3.20 0.33 -4.57
CA HIS A 66 -4.41 -0.33 -4.06
C HIS A 66 -4.21 -1.81 -3.72
N ILE A 67 -5.11 -2.36 -2.91
CA ILE A 67 -5.17 -3.79 -2.58
C ILE A 67 -6.27 -4.46 -3.38
N ASP A 68 -5.93 -5.55 -4.06
CA ASP A 68 -6.88 -6.42 -4.75
C ASP A 68 -7.40 -7.50 -3.80
N TRP A 69 -8.65 -7.35 -3.37
CA TRP A 69 -9.32 -8.26 -2.45
C TRP A 69 -10.11 -9.38 -3.15
N THR A 70 -10.10 -9.46 -4.47
CA THR A 70 -10.97 -10.38 -5.23
C THR A 70 -10.60 -11.85 -5.04
N THR A 71 -9.34 -12.15 -4.75
CA THR A 71 -8.83 -13.53 -4.60
C THR A 71 -7.92 -13.64 -3.38
N ILE A 72 -8.50 -13.59 -2.18
CA ILE A 72 -7.75 -13.83 -0.94
C ILE A 72 -7.70 -15.33 -0.66
N LYS A 73 -6.49 -15.84 -0.49
CA LYS A 73 -6.23 -17.23 -0.08
C LYS A 73 -6.29 -17.35 1.44
N THR A 74 -6.29 -18.58 1.95
CA THR A 74 -6.15 -18.88 3.37
C THR A 74 -4.86 -19.62 3.66
N ILE A 75 -4.41 -19.58 4.91
CA ILE A 75 -3.28 -20.32 5.44
C ILE A 75 -3.56 -20.74 6.88
N LEU A 76 -3.00 -21.87 7.28
CA LEU A 76 -2.99 -22.27 8.68
C LEU A 76 -1.88 -21.56 9.43
N ALA A 77 -2.22 -20.90 10.55
CA ALA A 77 -1.30 -20.13 11.37
C ALA A 77 -1.54 -20.40 12.87
N THR A 78 -0.51 -20.25 13.69
CA THR A 78 -0.62 -20.26 15.14
C THR A 78 -1.15 -18.92 15.64
N GLN A 79 -1.66 -18.85 16.86
CA GLN A 79 -2.10 -17.60 17.45
C GLN A 79 -0.94 -16.58 17.53
N SER A 80 0.26 -17.03 17.88
CA SER A 80 1.46 -16.19 17.94
C SER A 80 1.82 -15.57 16.57
N GLU A 81 1.69 -16.36 15.49
CA GLU A 81 1.91 -15.86 14.12
C GLU A 81 0.83 -14.86 13.70
N ILE A 82 -0.43 -15.11 14.08
CA ILE A 82 -1.52 -14.16 13.83
C ILE A 82 -1.23 -12.83 14.53
N ASP A 83 -0.88 -12.87 15.80
CA ASP A 83 -0.59 -11.67 16.59
C ASP A 83 0.60 -10.87 16.01
N GLN A 84 1.62 -11.56 15.50
CA GLN A 84 2.81 -10.96 14.91
C GLN A 84 2.55 -10.35 13.52
N TYR A 85 1.81 -11.07 12.65
CA TYR A 85 1.68 -10.73 11.23
C TYR A 85 0.33 -10.14 10.84
N ARG A 86 -0.58 -9.98 11.81
CA ARG A 86 -1.91 -9.43 11.57
C ARG A 86 -1.82 -8.02 10.97
N LEU A 87 -2.61 -7.84 9.92
CA LEU A 87 -2.80 -6.56 9.25
C LEU A 87 -3.85 -5.74 10.00
N LEU A 88 -3.55 -4.47 10.20
CA LEU A 88 -4.44 -3.49 10.82
C LEU A 88 -4.80 -2.39 9.81
N PRO A 89 -5.89 -1.62 10.04
CA PRO A 89 -6.14 -0.40 9.29
C PRO A 89 -4.90 0.49 9.31
N ASP A 90 -4.67 1.19 8.20
CA ASP A 90 -3.56 2.12 7.97
C ASP A 90 -2.16 1.49 7.87
N ASP A 91 -2.03 0.16 7.94
CA ASP A 91 -0.80 -0.51 7.53
C ASP A 91 -0.54 -0.26 6.03
N VAL A 92 0.70 0.06 5.67
CA VAL A 92 1.13 0.16 4.28
C VAL A 92 1.84 -1.14 3.90
N LEU A 93 1.34 -1.84 2.89
CA LEU A 93 1.97 -3.05 2.37
C LEU A 93 2.86 -2.70 1.19
N MET A 94 4.05 -3.28 1.15
CA MET A 94 5.00 -3.13 0.05
C MET A 94 5.51 -4.48 -0.41
N THR A 95 5.68 -4.66 -1.72
CA THR A 95 6.25 -5.90 -2.26
C THR A 95 7.78 -5.87 -2.23
N GLU A 96 8.39 -6.97 -1.84
CA GLU A 96 9.84 -7.15 -1.82
C GLU A 96 10.47 -7.03 -3.21
N GLY A 97 9.78 -7.52 -4.24
CA GLY A 97 10.31 -7.52 -5.59
C GLY A 97 9.26 -7.68 -6.67
N GLY A 98 9.74 -7.65 -7.90
CA GLY A 98 8.93 -7.77 -9.12
C GLY A 98 9.70 -7.26 -10.34
N ASP A 99 8.97 -6.92 -11.40
CA ASP A 99 9.57 -6.21 -12.52
C ASP A 99 10.18 -4.90 -12.04
N PRO A 100 11.30 -4.43 -12.61
CA PRO A 100 12.00 -3.21 -12.16
C PRO A 100 11.12 -1.97 -12.10
N ASP A 101 10.15 -1.84 -13.00
CA ASP A 101 9.17 -0.73 -13.04
C ASP A 101 8.11 -0.80 -11.90
N LYS A 102 7.98 -1.97 -11.27
CA LYS A 102 7.03 -2.23 -10.17
C LYS A 102 7.71 -2.32 -8.80
N LEU A 103 9.01 -2.08 -8.75
CA LEU A 103 9.79 -2.18 -7.52
C LEU A 103 9.33 -1.15 -6.48
N GLY A 104 9.17 -1.60 -5.24
CA GLY A 104 8.74 -0.74 -4.12
C GLY A 104 7.29 -0.29 -4.20
N ARG A 105 6.47 -0.90 -5.11
CA ARG A 105 5.04 -0.62 -5.13
C ARG A 105 4.41 -1.02 -3.81
N GLY A 106 3.47 -0.22 -3.37
CA GLY A 106 2.78 -0.44 -2.13
C GLY A 106 1.39 0.18 -2.13
N ALA A 107 0.62 -0.21 -1.14
CA ALA A 107 -0.73 0.30 -0.93
C ALA A 107 -1.09 0.31 0.55
N ILE A 108 -1.89 1.29 0.94
CA ILE A 108 -2.47 1.39 2.27
C ILE A 108 -3.66 0.43 2.42
N ILE A 109 -3.76 -0.25 3.56
CA ILE A 109 -4.92 -1.05 3.92
C ILE A 109 -5.90 -0.19 4.71
N GLN A 110 -7.11 -0.02 4.19
CA GLN A 110 -8.17 0.70 4.89
C GLN A 110 -9.03 -0.23 5.77
N LYS A 111 -9.40 -1.39 5.22
CA LYS A 111 -10.28 -2.35 5.88
C LYS A 111 -9.73 -3.78 5.70
N PRO A 112 -8.80 -4.22 6.56
CA PRO A 112 -8.32 -5.60 6.51
C PRO A 112 -9.45 -6.58 6.86
N LEU A 113 -9.37 -7.80 6.31
CA LEU A 113 -10.18 -8.91 6.78
C LEU A 113 -9.72 -9.30 8.20
N GLU A 114 -10.65 -9.82 9.00
CA GLU A 114 -10.34 -10.26 10.36
C GLU A 114 -9.21 -11.29 10.37
N ASN A 115 -8.23 -11.09 11.24
CA ASN A 115 -7.04 -11.93 11.38
C ASN A 115 -6.23 -12.15 10.08
N CYS A 116 -6.41 -11.29 9.08
CA CYS A 116 -5.63 -11.37 7.84
C CYS A 116 -4.14 -11.16 8.12
N ILE A 117 -3.32 -12.10 7.67
CA ILE A 117 -1.85 -12.02 7.73
C ILE A 117 -1.26 -11.93 6.32
N HIS A 118 0.05 -11.72 6.20
CA HIS A 118 0.67 -11.50 4.90
C HIS A 118 1.87 -12.42 4.61
N GLN A 119 2.18 -12.58 3.34
CA GLN A 119 3.28 -13.39 2.81
C GLN A 119 4.65 -12.77 3.16
N ASN A 120 5.67 -13.62 3.31
CA ASN A 120 7.04 -13.19 3.60
C ASN A 120 7.68 -12.26 2.55
N HIS A 121 7.20 -12.26 1.31
CA HIS A 121 7.62 -11.34 0.25
C HIS A 121 6.79 -10.02 0.22
N ILE A 122 6.07 -9.74 1.31
CA ILE A 122 5.39 -8.48 1.56
C ILE A 122 5.93 -7.91 2.86
N PHE A 123 6.35 -6.66 2.84
CA PHE A 123 6.65 -5.90 4.02
C PHE A 123 5.37 -5.19 4.50
N ARG A 124 5.01 -5.35 5.77
CA ARG A 124 4.06 -4.51 6.47
C ARG A 124 4.82 -3.35 7.09
N VAL A 125 4.46 -2.14 6.73
CA VAL A 125 4.99 -0.90 7.29
C VAL A 125 3.88 -0.27 8.12
N ARG A 126 4.02 -0.31 9.43
CA ARG A 126 3.12 0.33 10.41
C ARG A 126 3.78 1.59 10.92
N LEU A 127 3.23 2.73 10.56
CA LEU A 127 3.83 4.03 10.81
C LEU A 127 3.53 4.54 12.23
N ASN A 128 4.47 5.29 12.78
CA ASN A 128 4.22 6.11 13.96
C ASN A 128 3.47 7.38 13.53
N GLU A 129 2.17 7.36 13.67
CA GLU A 129 1.30 8.46 13.22
C GLU A 129 1.53 9.80 13.95
N ASN A 130 2.29 9.82 15.05
CA ASN A 130 2.73 11.06 15.65
C ASN A 130 3.78 11.80 14.80
N VAL A 131 4.44 11.08 13.88
CA VAL A 131 5.51 11.60 13.01
C VAL A 131 5.06 11.70 11.58
N ILE A 132 4.54 10.59 11.01
CA ILE A 132 4.19 10.48 9.60
C ILE A 132 2.84 9.78 9.42
N LEU A 133 1.96 10.37 8.62
CA LEU A 133 0.63 9.81 8.36
C LEU A 133 0.66 8.77 7.23
N PRO A 134 -0.08 7.66 7.37
CA PRO A 134 -0.10 6.56 6.39
C PRO A 134 -0.49 7.00 4.98
N VAL A 135 -1.49 7.86 4.83
CA VAL A 135 -1.94 8.38 3.53
C VAL A 135 -0.85 9.21 2.84
N TYR A 136 -0.15 10.08 3.61
CA TYR A 136 0.99 10.84 3.09
C TYR A 136 2.11 9.91 2.62
N PHE A 137 2.49 8.93 3.45
CA PHE A 137 3.56 8.00 3.14
C PHE A 137 3.21 7.10 1.93
N ALA A 138 1.98 6.59 1.86
CA ALA A 138 1.54 5.78 0.72
C ALA A 138 1.62 6.56 -0.60
N GLU A 139 1.27 7.85 -0.60
CA GLU A 139 1.44 8.70 -1.79
C GLU A 139 2.91 9.02 -2.06
N PHE A 140 3.72 9.31 -1.03
CA PHE A 140 5.16 9.52 -1.18
C PHE A 140 5.85 8.35 -1.91
N LEU A 141 5.45 7.10 -1.65
CA LEU A 141 5.96 5.92 -2.34
C LEU A 141 5.67 5.92 -3.86
N GLN A 142 4.62 6.62 -4.31
CA GLN A 142 4.26 6.72 -5.72
C GLN A 142 5.15 7.70 -6.49
N HIS A 143 5.91 8.55 -5.79
CA HIS A 143 6.76 9.56 -6.39
C HIS A 143 8.18 9.05 -6.70
N GLN A 144 8.86 9.78 -7.59
CA GLN A 144 10.16 9.39 -8.16
C GLN A 144 11.27 9.23 -7.11
N LYS A 145 11.22 9.94 -5.97
CA LYS A 145 12.26 9.85 -4.93
C LYS A 145 12.36 8.41 -4.38
N ALA A 146 11.25 7.82 -3.98
CA ALA A 146 11.21 6.45 -3.48
C ALA A 146 11.57 5.43 -4.58
N LYS A 147 11.01 5.60 -5.79
CA LYS A 147 11.30 4.72 -6.94
C LYS A 147 12.78 4.73 -7.32
N GLN A 148 13.39 5.91 -7.41
CA GLN A 148 14.83 6.05 -7.72
C GLN A 148 15.70 5.46 -6.61
N TYR A 149 15.33 5.62 -5.35
CA TYR A 149 16.03 4.99 -4.25
C TYR A 149 16.04 3.47 -4.39
N PHE A 150 14.87 2.85 -4.56
CA PHE A 150 14.76 1.40 -4.70
C PHE A 150 15.50 0.87 -5.93
N LEU A 151 15.40 1.53 -7.09
CA LEU A 151 16.13 1.13 -8.29
C LEU A 151 17.66 1.16 -8.09
N ARG A 152 18.18 2.10 -7.30
CA ARG A 152 19.62 2.19 -7.02
C ARG A 152 20.13 1.12 -6.07
N CYS A 153 19.34 0.77 -5.05
CA CYS A 153 19.76 -0.19 -4.01
C CYS A 153 19.34 -1.64 -4.30
N ALA A 154 18.38 -1.86 -5.21
CA ALA A 154 17.84 -3.18 -5.49
C ALA A 154 18.88 -4.13 -6.06
N LYS A 155 18.83 -5.38 -5.63
CA LYS A 155 19.51 -6.48 -6.32
C LYS A 155 18.74 -6.77 -7.60
N GLN A 156 19.41 -6.62 -8.73
CA GLN A 156 18.83 -6.91 -10.05
C GLN A 156 19.39 -8.21 -10.61
N THR A 157 18.50 -9.03 -11.13
CA THR A 157 18.80 -10.21 -11.96
C THR A 157 18.05 -10.06 -13.28
N THR A 158 18.19 -10.99 -14.20
CA THR A 158 17.53 -10.92 -15.52
C THR A 158 16.00 -10.82 -15.33
N GLY A 159 15.45 -9.62 -15.51
CA GLY A 159 14.00 -9.35 -15.46
C GLY A 159 13.37 -9.21 -14.06
N ILE A 160 14.13 -9.38 -12.97
CA ILE A 160 13.60 -9.24 -11.60
C ILE A 160 14.50 -8.31 -10.80
N ALA A 161 13.88 -7.36 -10.10
CA ALA A 161 14.53 -6.53 -9.09
C ALA A 161 13.90 -6.79 -7.72
N SER A 162 14.72 -6.82 -6.66
CA SER A 162 14.25 -7.00 -5.29
C SER A 162 15.01 -6.13 -4.31
N ILE A 163 14.29 -5.69 -3.28
CA ILE A 163 14.82 -4.99 -2.11
C ILE A 163 14.72 -5.91 -0.90
N ASN A 164 15.60 -5.72 0.05
CA ASN A 164 15.54 -6.42 1.33
C ASN A 164 15.06 -5.49 2.47
N MET A 165 14.85 -6.07 3.64
CA MET A 165 14.39 -5.35 4.84
C MET A 165 15.32 -4.17 5.21
N THR A 166 16.64 -4.32 5.11
CA THR A 166 17.59 -3.27 5.43
C THR A 166 17.43 -2.09 4.48
N GLN A 167 17.35 -2.37 3.17
CA GLN A 167 17.15 -1.33 2.17
C GLN A 167 15.81 -0.60 2.35
N LEU A 168 14.74 -1.32 2.73
CA LEU A 168 13.47 -0.67 3.04
C LEU A 168 13.58 0.22 4.30
N LYS A 169 14.23 -0.26 5.35
CA LYS A 169 14.44 0.49 6.60
C LYS A 169 15.23 1.78 6.38
N GLU A 170 16.16 1.78 5.45
CA GLU A 170 17.01 2.92 5.10
C GLU A 170 16.38 3.87 4.06
N LEU A 171 15.12 3.66 3.65
CA LEU A 171 14.45 4.55 2.70
C LEU A 171 14.46 6.00 3.23
N PRO A 172 15.11 6.95 2.51
CA PRO A 172 15.12 8.35 2.90
C PRO A 172 13.74 8.98 2.65
N THR A 173 13.02 9.23 3.72
CA THR A 173 11.63 9.68 3.72
C THR A 173 11.55 11.13 4.18
N LEU A 174 10.91 11.98 3.39
CA LEU A 174 10.63 13.37 3.75
C LEU A 174 9.51 13.43 4.77
N VAL A 175 9.67 14.24 5.80
CA VAL A 175 8.68 14.39 6.88
C VAL A 175 8.28 15.87 7.01
N PRO A 176 7.30 16.34 6.23
CA PRO A 176 6.75 17.69 6.38
C PRO A 176 5.97 17.82 7.68
N PRO A 177 5.64 19.06 8.11
CA PRO A 177 4.84 19.31 9.30
C PRO A 177 3.53 18.51 9.30
N ARG A 178 3.19 17.90 10.45
CA ARG A 178 2.03 17.03 10.60
C ARG A 178 0.70 17.69 10.22
N ALA A 179 0.56 18.99 10.43
CA ALA A 179 -0.62 19.73 10.01
C ALA A 179 -0.85 19.66 8.50
N LEU A 180 0.22 19.84 7.70
CA LEU A 180 0.14 19.72 6.24
C LEU A 180 -0.15 18.29 5.79
N GLN A 181 0.44 17.29 6.45
CA GLN A 181 0.11 15.88 6.16
C GLN A 181 -1.37 15.59 6.43
N LYS A 182 -1.95 16.16 7.51
CA LYS A 182 -3.37 16.01 7.85
C LYS A 182 -4.28 16.67 6.82
N ASP A 183 -3.93 17.87 6.36
CA ASP A 183 -4.70 18.58 5.33
C ASP A 183 -4.67 17.82 4.00
N PHE A 184 -3.54 17.23 3.66
CA PHE A 184 -3.42 16.34 2.51
C PHE A 184 -4.31 15.10 2.68
N THR A 185 -4.25 14.42 3.82
CA THR A 185 -5.08 13.25 4.13
C THR A 185 -6.57 13.57 3.97
N ASN A 186 -7.04 14.66 4.57
CA ASN A 186 -8.42 15.11 4.43
C ASN A 186 -8.83 15.34 2.95
N THR A 187 -7.89 15.87 2.16
CA THR A 187 -8.13 16.09 0.72
C THR A 187 -8.25 14.77 -0.03
N VAL A 188 -7.35 13.82 0.22
CA VAL A 188 -7.38 12.47 -0.40
C VAL A 188 -8.67 11.73 -0.02
N GLU A 189 -9.09 11.78 1.24
CA GLU A 189 -10.35 11.16 1.70
C GLU A 189 -11.57 11.73 0.96
N ARG A 190 -11.63 13.05 0.77
CA ARG A 190 -12.71 13.69 0.00
C ARG A 190 -12.70 13.25 -1.46
N ILE A 191 -11.54 13.16 -2.09
CA ILE A 191 -11.39 12.68 -3.47
C ILE A 191 -11.85 11.21 -3.57
N ASN A 192 -11.43 10.35 -2.63
CA ASN A 192 -11.81 8.93 -2.61
C ASN A 192 -13.32 8.75 -2.39
N LYS A 193 -13.94 9.56 -1.53
CA LYS A 193 -15.40 9.57 -1.35
C LYS A 193 -16.13 9.96 -2.64
N SER A 194 -15.65 10.97 -3.35
CA SER A 194 -16.20 11.38 -4.64
C SER A 194 -16.03 10.28 -5.69
N LYS A 195 -14.88 9.61 -5.73
CA LYS A 195 -14.60 8.49 -6.63
C LYS A 195 -15.59 7.34 -6.42
N LEU A 196 -15.85 6.97 -5.16
CA LEU A 196 -16.82 5.95 -4.81
C LEU A 196 -18.24 6.32 -5.26
N THR A 197 -18.65 7.57 -5.04
CA THR A 197 -19.99 8.05 -5.44
C THR A 197 -20.16 8.04 -6.96
N ILE A 198 -19.14 8.43 -7.72
CA ILE A 198 -19.13 8.39 -9.18
C ILE A 198 -19.22 6.94 -9.65
N GLN A 199 -18.45 6.01 -9.10
CA GLN A 199 -18.48 4.60 -9.46
C GLN A 199 -19.87 3.99 -9.23
N GLN A 200 -20.47 4.23 -8.06
CA GLN A 200 -21.83 3.77 -7.76
C GLN A 200 -22.89 4.32 -8.74
N SER A 201 -22.69 5.56 -9.21
CA SER A 201 -23.59 6.16 -10.20
C SER A 201 -23.41 5.52 -11.58
N LEU A 202 -22.17 5.23 -11.98
CA LEU A 202 -21.86 4.52 -13.22
C LEU A 202 -22.45 3.10 -13.22
N ASP A 203 -22.29 2.36 -12.13
CA ASP A 203 -22.84 1.00 -11.99
C ASP A 203 -24.37 1.00 -12.13
N LYS A 204 -25.07 1.98 -11.51
CA LYS A 204 -26.52 2.15 -11.66
C LYS A 204 -26.94 2.47 -13.12
N LEU A 205 -26.18 3.34 -13.80
CA LEU A 205 -26.43 3.66 -15.21
C LEU A 205 -26.21 2.46 -16.11
N GLU A 206 -25.23 1.62 -15.86
CA GLU A 206 -25.03 0.38 -16.63
C GLU A 206 -26.17 -0.61 -16.44
N VAL A 207 -26.68 -0.78 -15.21
CA VAL A 207 -27.86 -1.62 -14.93
C VAL A 207 -29.08 -1.10 -15.69
N LEU A 208 -29.33 0.22 -15.61
CA LEU A 208 -30.44 0.84 -16.32
C LEU A 208 -30.32 0.68 -17.84
N LYS A 209 -29.14 0.89 -18.39
CA LYS A 209 -28.84 0.69 -19.81
C LYS A 209 -29.15 -0.75 -20.23
N LYS A 210 -28.70 -1.77 -19.47
CA LYS A 210 -28.98 -3.18 -19.76
C LYS A 210 -30.47 -3.48 -19.73
N ALA A 211 -31.23 -2.96 -18.76
CA ALA A 211 -32.68 -3.14 -18.65
C ALA A 211 -33.43 -2.51 -19.86
N LEU A 212 -33.07 -1.29 -20.27
CA LEU A 212 -33.64 -0.63 -21.43
C LEU A 212 -33.32 -1.38 -22.74
N MET A 213 -32.05 -1.83 -22.90
CA MET A 213 -31.67 -2.63 -24.08
C MET A 213 -32.51 -3.92 -24.18
N GLN A 214 -32.73 -4.61 -23.05
CA GLN A 214 -33.56 -5.81 -23.02
C GLN A 214 -35.03 -5.52 -23.30
N GLN A 215 -35.54 -4.39 -22.84
CA GLN A 215 -36.93 -3.98 -23.07
C GLN A 215 -37.22 -3.60 -24.54
N TYR A 216 -36.31 -2.97 -25.25
CA TYR A 216 -36.51 -2.43 -26.58
C TYR A 216 -35.91 -3.25 -27.73
N PHE A 217 -34.96 -4.14 -27.43
CA PHE A 217 -34.22 -4.90 -28.46
C PHE A 217 -34.12 -6.41 -28.14
N GLY A 218 -34.60 -6.88 -26.98
CA GLY A 218 -34.74 -8.28 -26.61
C GLY A 218 -36.17 -8.74 -26.82
#